data_811f0dc5e6faf409339d323d69435757
#
_entry.id   811f0dc5e6faf409339d323d69435757
#
_cell.length_a   1.000
_cell.length_b   1.000
_cell.length_c   1.000
_cell.angle_alpha   90.00
_cell.angle_beta   90.00
_cell.angle_gamma   90.00
#
_symmetry.space_group_name_H-M   'P 1'
#
loop_
_entity.id
_entity.type
_entity.pdbx_description
1 polymer ?
#
loop_
_entity_poly.entity_id
_entity_poly.type
_entity_poly.pdbx_seq_one_letter_code
_entity_poly.pdbx_strand_id
1 'polypeptide(L)'
;MTFHSIVREWCRTYKPMQDSVTNGNRRFYLADDWDGVKAMPKSISTEFSPCVVMENGAEGSIDGGLMTRNYAVYFFVRVDRQVDNDAQVVAYEEALYHALQFYTWLKDRHDRDENPAGEYGRIDFEHEFYVQPAGPLEDGWVAVMMQFERMEQINLCVDEEMYVEG
;
A
#
# COMPACT_ATOMS: atom_id res chain seq x y z
N MET A 1 -9.36 9.81 -7.53
CA MET A 1 -7.98 9.43 -7.10
C MET A 1 -7.92 7.92 -6.88
N THR A 2 -6.89 7.23 -7.36
CA THR A 2 -6.71 5.79 -7.10
C THR A 2 -6.12 5.57 -5.70
N PHE A 3 -6.29 4.37 -5.14
CA PHE A 3 -5.66 4.06 -3.85
C PHE A 3 -4.12 4.14 -3.92
N HIS A 4 -3.53 3.79 -5.07
CA HIS A 4 -2.09 3.99 -5.33
C HIS A 4 -1.66 5.46 -5.20
N SER A 5 -2.48 6.38 -5.69
CA SER A 5 -2.21 7.82 -5.57
C SER A 5 -2.25 8.30 -4.12
N ILE A 6 -3.16 7.74 -3.32
CA ILE A 6 -3.26 8.02 -1.88
C ILE A 6 -2.00 7.56 -1.14
N VAL A 7 -1.57 6.32 -1.38
CA VAL A 7 -0.35 5.78 -0.75
C VAL A 7 0.89 6.58 -1.18
N ARG A 8 0.97 6.92 -2.47
CA ARG A 8 2.07 7.75 -3.01
C ARG A 8 2.09 9.16 -2.40
N GLU A 9 0.93 9.78 -2.21
CA GLU A 9 0.82 11.08 -1.54
C GLU A 9 1.33 11.00 -0.11
N TRP A 10 0.94 9.97 0.64
CA TRP A 10 1.46 9.78 1.98
C TRP A 10 2.98 9.65 1.99
N CYS A 11 3.55 8.82 1.13
CA CYS A 11 5.01 8.67 1.03
C CYS A 11 5.74 9.99 0.75
N ARG A 12 5.13 10.89 -0.03
CA ARG A 12 5.70 12.22 -0.30
C ARG A 12 5.64 13.17 0.88
N THR A 13 4.67 13.00 1.76
CA THR A 13 4.44 13.89 2.90
C THR A 13 5.04 13.36 4.20
N TYR A 14 5.21 12.05 4.32
CA TYR A 14 5.75 11.40 5.49
C TYR A 14 7.28 11.48 5.52
N LYS A 15 7.82 12.26 6.47
CA LYS A 15 9.26 12.59 6.52
C LYS A 15 10.21 11.40 6.39
N PRO A 16 10.02 10.25 7.08
CA PRO A 16 10.92 9.11 6.94
C PRO A 16 10.98 8.51 5.54
N MET A 17 9.94 8.74 4.72
CA MET A 17 9.84 8.23 3.35
C MET A 17 9.91 9.34 2.30
N GLN A 18 10.03 10.58 2.73
CA GLN A 18 10.14 11.72 1.84
C GLN A 18 11.47 11.68 1.09
N ASP A 19 11.39 11.73 -0.22
CA ASP A 19 12.56 11.82 -1.08
C ASP A 19 12.82 13.27 -1.52
N SER A 20 14.01 13.56 -1.99
CA SER A 20 14.32 14.89 -2.49
C SER A 20 13.42 15.24 -3.69
N VAL A 21 12.97 16.49 -3.73
CA VAL A 21 12.05 17.02 -4.74
C VAL A 21 12.52 16.79 -6.19
N THR A 22 13.82 16.63 -6.39
CA THR A 22 14.46 16.53 -7.69
C THR A 22 14.31 15.15 -8.36
N ASN A 23 14.05 14.10 -7.61
CA ASN A 23 14.16 12.72 -8.08
C ASN A 23 12.84 11.91 -8.04
N GLY A 24 11.73 12.52 -7.73
CA GLY A 24 10.46 11.82 -7.53
C GLY A 24 10.45 10.96 -6.25
N ASN A 25 9.38 10.20 -6.05
CA ASN A 25 9.29 9.33 -4.89
C ASN A 25 9.95 7.98 -5.17
N ARG A 26 11.16 7.79 -4.67
CA ARG A 26 11.95 6.55 -4.78
C ARG A 26 11.66 5.54 -3.68
N ARG A 27 10.71 5.82 -2.81
CA ARG A 27 10.35 4.96 -1.67
C ARG A 27 8.96 4.35 -1.82
N PHE A 28 8.37 4.45 -3.01
CA PHE A 28 7.12 3.83 -3.36
C PHE A 28 7.27 2.98 -4.63
N TYR A 29 6.94 1.70 -4.54
CA TYR A 29 7.07 0.72 -5.61
C TYR A 29 5.76 -0.03 -5.79
N LEU A 30 5.53 -0.50 -7.02
CA LEU A 30 4.40 -1.35 -7.36
C LEU A 30 4.90 -2.75 -7.70
N ALA A 31 4.18 -3.75 -7.24
CA ALA A 31 4.34 -5.15 -7.60
C ALA A 31 3.02 -5.71 -8.11
N ASP A 32 3.08 -6.67 -9.02
CA ASP A 32 1.85 -7.26 -9.58
C ASP A 32 1.18 -8.20 -8.57
N ASP A 33 1.99 -8.94 -7.82
CA ASP A 33 1.55 -9.94 -6.86
C ASP A 33 2.59 -10.16 -5.75
N TRP A 34 2.33 -11.13 -4.87
CA TRP A 34 3.25 -11.51 -3.80
C TRP A 34 4.63 -11.96 -4.31
N ASP A 35 4.72 -12.63 -5.46
CA ASP A 35 6.01 -13.00 -6.04
C ASP A 35 6.81 -11.78 -6.48
N GLY A 36 6.12 -10.79 -7.04
CA GLY A 36 6.70 -9.47 -7.33
C GLY A 36 7.18 -8.77 -6.07
N VAL A 37 6.40 -8.79 -4.98
CA VAL A 37 6.80 -8.21 -3.68
C VAL A 37 8.06 -8.87 -3.15
N LYS A 38 8.15 -10.21 -3.18
CA LYS A 38 9.35 -10.94 -2.75
C LYS A 38 10.60 -10.63 -3.58
N ALA A 39 10.42 -10.32 -4.85
CA ALA A 39 11.52 -9.97 -5.75
C ALA A 39 12.02 -8.52 -5.60
N MET A 40 11.23 -7.63 -5.00
CA MET A 40 11.55 -6.20 -4.85
C MET A 40 12.88 -5.91 -4.15
N PRO A 41 13.30 -6.64 -3.08
CA PRO A 41 14.56 -6.38 -2.40
C PRO A 41 15.77 -6.31 -3.32
N LYS A 42 15.78 -7.05 -4.43
CA LYS A 42 16.87 -7.05 -5.42
C LYS A 42 16.92 -5.77 -6.25
N SER A 43 15.80 -5.05 -6.34
CA SER A 43 15.65 -3.85 -7.16
C SER A 43 15.71 -2.56 -6.36
N ILE A 44 15.54 -2.63 -5.05
CA ILE A 44 15.52 -1.45 -4.18
C ILE A 44 16.92 -1.19 -3.64
N SER A 45 17.43 0.03 -3.85
CA SER A 45 18.67 0.45 -3.23
C SER A 45 18.54 0.49 -1.71
N THR A 46 19.57 0.04 -1.02
CA THR A 46 19.61 -0.05 0.45
C THR A 46 19.45 1.29 1.17
N GLU A 47 19.79 2.36 0.49
CA GLU A 47 19.62 3.74 1.00
C GLU A 47 18.14 4.19 1.08
N PHE A 48 17.23 3.47 0.42
CA PHE A 48 15.80 3.78 0.41
C PHE A 48 15.00 3.04 1.49
N SER A 49 15.63 2.62 2.58
CA SER A 49 14.92 2.18 3.78
C SER A 49 14.54 3.38 4.66
N PRO A 50 13.31 3.46 5.17
CA PRO A 50 12.16 2.61 4.86
C PRO A 50 11.54 2.93 3.49
N CYS A 51 10.78 1.99 2.94
CA CYS A 51 10.02 2.20 1.71
C CYS A 51 8.71 1.41 1.71
N VAL A 52 7.87 1.68 0.74
CA VAL A 52 6.57 1.02 0.56
C VAL A 52 6.56 0.26 -0.75
N VAL A 53 6.12 -0.97 -0.69
CA VAL A 53 5.74 -1.77 -1.86
C VAL A 53 4.25 -2.05 -1.78
N MET A 54 3.54 -1.84 -2.87
CA MET A 54 2.11 -2.06 -2.95
C MET A 54 1.80 -3.03 -4.08
N GLU A 55 0.94 -4.01 -3.82
CA GLU A 55 0.39 -4.82 -4.91
C GLU A 55 -0.59 -4.01 -5.74
N ASN A 56 -0.62 -4.26 -7.05
CA ASN A 56 -1.52 -3.57 -7.98
C ASN A 56 -3.01 -3.76 -7.68
N GLY A 57 -3.36 -4.70 -6.82
CA GLY A 57 -4.66 -4.85 -6.20
C GLY A 57 -5.79 -4.99 -7.21
N ALA A 58 -5.83 -6.13 -7.89
CA ALA A 58 -6.93 -6.43 -8.82
C ALA A 58 -8.01 -7.31 -8.20
N GLU A 59 -7.75 -7.89 -7.03
CA GLU A 59 -8.74 -8.75 -6.37
C GLU A 59 -9.87 -7.91 -5.80
N GLY A 60 -11.10 -8.36 -6.07
CA GLY A 60 -12.29 -7.69 -5.59
C GLY A 60 -13.55 -8.45 -5.93
N SER A 61 -14.66 -7.96 -5.47
CA SER A 61 -16.00 -8.46 -5.77
C SER A 61 -16.90 -7.36 -6.30
N ILE A 62 -17.88 -7.72 -7.10
CA ILE A 62 -18.87 -6.79 -7.63
C ILE A 62 -20.24 -7.22 -7.11
N ASP A 63 -20.94 -6.30 -6.47
CA ASP A 63 -22.30 -6.49 -6.01
C ASP A 63 -23.12 -5.22 -6.25
N GLY A 64 -24.19 -5.35 -7.02
CA GLY A 64 -25.19 -4.29 -7.19
C GLY A 64 -24.66 -2.93 -7.67
N GLY A 65 -23.59 -2.91 -8.46
CA GLY A 65 -22.96 -1.66 -8.95
C GLY A 65 -21.87 -1.11 -8.04
N LEU A 66 -21.55 -1.82 -6.96
CA LEU A 66 -20.40 -1.56 -6.11
C LEU A 66 -19.32 -2.59 -6.39
N MET A 67 -18.09 -2.13 -6.51
CA MET A 67 -16.91 -2.97 -6.56
C MET A 67 -16.11 -2.77 -5.29
N THR A 68 -15.92 -3.86 -4.55
CA THR A 68 -15.01 -3.88 -3.41
C THR A 68 -13.65 -4.39 -3.87
N ARG A 69 -12.60 -3.62 -3.65
CA ARG A 69 -11.22 -3.98 -4.02
C ARG A 69 -10.34 -4.09 -2.79
N ASN A 70 -9.54 -5.14 -2.78
CA ASN A 70 -8.56 -5.40 -1.73
C ASN A 70 -7.17 -4.94 -2.18
N TYR A 71 -6.49 -4.24 -1.28
CA TYR A 71 -5.14 -3.73 -1.51
C TYR A 71 -4.22 -4.20 -0.39
N ALA A 72 -3.05 -4.70 -0.75
CA ALA A 72 -1.99 -5.03 0.19
C ALA A 72 -0.86 -3.99 0.07
N VAL A 73 -0.51 -3.40 1.20
CA VAL A 73 0.57 -2.41 1.32
C VAL A 73 1.63 -2.97 2.27
N TYR A 74 2.85 -3.04 1.80
CA TYR A 74 4.00 -3.57 2.52
C TYR A 74 4.93 -2.44 2.90
N PHE A 75 5.26 -2.37 4.19
CA PHE A 75 6.20 -1.40 4.74
C PHE A 75 7.54 -2.12 4.95
N PHE A 76 8.50 -1.78 4.12
CA PHE A 76 9.81 -2.40 4.06
C PHE A 76 10.81 -1.64 4.91
N VAL A 77 11.55 -2.37 5.74
CA VAL A 77 12.69 -1.85 6.49
C VAL A 77 13.88 -2.77 6.29
N ARG A 78 15.05 -2.19 6.10
CA ARG A 78 16.28 -2.95 5.98
C ARG A 78 16.86 -3.31 7.33
N VAL A 79 17.35 -4.53 7.43
CA VAL A 79 18.11 -5.02 8.58
C VAL A 79 19.60 -5.01 8.22
N ASP A 80 20.41 -4.34 9.04
CA ASP A 80 21.86 -4.24 8.80
C ASP A 80 22.59 -5.58 8.89
N ARG A 81 22.01 -6.55 9.62
CA ARG A 81 22.58 -7.88 9.79
C ARG A 81 21.49 -8.96 9.69
N GLN A 82 21.54 -9.75 8.63
CA GLN A 82 20.56 -10.81 8.37
C GLN A 82 20.52 -11.93 9.43
N VAL A 83 21.57 -12.10 10.20
CA VAL A 83 21.74 -13.23 11.14
C VAL A 83 21.43 -12.83 12.57
N ASP A 84 21.17 -11.56 12.84
CA ASP A 84 20.87 -11.04 14.17
C ASP A 84 19.36 -10.99 14.38
N ASN A 85 18.84 -11.92 15.19
CA ASN A 85 17.42 -11.97 15.50
C ASN A 85 16.91 -10.69 16.19
N ASP A 86 17.74 -10.07 17.04
CA ASP A 86 17.36 -8.85 17.75
C ASP A 86 17.22 -7.68 16.77
N ALA A 87 18.14 -7.58 15.80
CA ALA A 87 18.05 -6.57 14.75
C ALA A 87 16.83 -6.79 13.85
N GLN A 88 16.44 -8.03 13.58
CA GLN A 88 15.22 -8.34 12.84
C GLN A 88 13.96 -7.88 13.62
N VAL A 89 13.90 -8.17 14.92
CA VAL A 89 12.77 -7.72 15.76
C VAL A 89 12.66 -6.20 15.73
N VAL A 90 13.75 -5.47 15.91
CA VAL A 90 13.78 -4.00 15.86
C VAL A 90 13.27 -3.49 14.50
N ALA A 91 13.71 -4.11 13.41
CA ALA A 91 13.27 -3.72 12.07
C ALA A 91 11.77 -4.01 11.83
N TYR A 92 11.24 -5.11 12.34
CA TYR A 92 9.80 -5.37 12.28
C TYR A 92 8.99 -4.36 13.09
N GLU A 93 9.45 -3.98 14.28
CA GLU A 93 8.80 -2.93 15.09
C GLU A 93 8.83 -1.57 14.36
N GLU A 94 9.93 -1.25 13.68
CA GLU A 94 10.02 -0.05 12.85
C GLU A 94 9.05 -0.12 11.67
N ALA A 95 8.98 -1.23 10.96
CA ALA A 95 8.05 -1.43 9.86
C ALA A 95 6.59 -1.32 10.32
N LEU A 96 6.26 -1.91 11.46
CA LEU A 96 4.94 -1.80 12.09
C LEU A 96 4.62 -0.35 12.46
N TYR A 97 5.58 0.37 13.03
CA TYR A 97 5.39 1.79 13.34
C TYR A 97 5.03 2.60 12.10
N HIS A 98 5.72 2.39 10.97
CA HIS A 98 5.39 3.07 9.71
C HIS A 98 4.00 2.69 9.18
N ALA A 99 3.62 1.42 9.27
CA ALA A 99 2.29 0.95 8.90
C ALA A 99 1.20 1.65 9.74
N LEU A 100 1.40 1.76 11.05
CA LEU A 100 0.47 2.43 11.94
C LEU A 100 0.40 3.94 11.70
N GLN A 101 1.52 4.58 11.32
CA GLN A 101 1.51 6.00 10.92
C GLN A 101 0.69 6.22 9.64
N PHE A 102 0.80 5.32 8.66
CA PHE A 102 -0.04 5.36 7.46
C PHE A 102 -1.50 5.16 7.79
N TYR A 103 -1.83 4.15 8.60
CA TYR A 103 -3.20 3.89 9.04
C TYR A 103 -3.81 5.11 9.73
N THR A 104 -3.11 5.71 10.68
CA THR A 104 -3.58 6.87 11.43
C THR A 104 -3.81 8.08 10.52
N TRP A 105 -2.88 8.34 9.60
CA TRP A 105 -3.02 9.41 8.63
C TRP A 105 -4.21 9.19 7.70
N LEU A 106 -4.42 7.96 7.23
CA LEU A 106 -5.52 7.59 6.35
C LEU A 106 -6.86 7.70 7.08
N LYS A 107 -6.92 7.23 8.32
CA LYS A 107 -8.10 7.32 9.18
C LYS A 107 -8.49 8.77 9.47
N ASP A 108 -7.53 9.63 9.78
CA ASP A 108 -7.78 11.06 10.00
C ASP A 108 -8.38 11.73 8.75
N ARG A 109 -7.90 11.40 7.56
CA ARG A 109 -8.46 11.91 6.30
C ARG A 109 -9.84 11.35 6.00
N HIS A 110 -10.06 10.06 6.27
CA HIS A 110 -11.38 9.45 6.15
C HIS A 110 -12.40 10.13 7.07
N ASP A 111 -12.04 10.37 8.34
CA ASP A 111 -12.96 10.96 9.31
C ASP A 111 -13.26 12.44 9.02
N ARG A 112 -12.39 13.13 8.31
CA ARG A 112 -12.59 14.51 7.85
C ARG A 112 -13.29 14.62 6.49
N ASP A 113 -13.41 13.51 5.75
CA ASP A 113 -14.08 13.50 4.47
C ASP A 113 -15.59 13.51 4.69
N GLU A 114 -16.21 14.69 4.54
CA GLU A 114 -17.66 14.86 4.70
C GLU A 114 -18.47 14.13 3.63
N ASN A 115 -17.82 13.64 2.58
CA ASN A 115 -18.45 12.91 1.49
C ASN A 115 -18.13 11.42 1.57
N PRO A 116 -19.09 10.55 1.98
CA PRO A 116 -18.87 9.11 2.01
C PRO A 116 -18.50 8.49 0.65
N ALA A 117 -18.85 9.15 -0.45
CA ALA A 117 -18.45 8.78 -1.81
C ALA A 117 -17.13 9.43 -2.23
N GLY A 118 -16.48 10.20 -1.35
CA GLY A 118 -15.20 10.85 -1.58
C GLY A 118 -14.06 9.88 -1.63
N GLU A 119 -12.88 10.40 -1.91
CA GLU A 119 -11.67 9.61 -2.14
C GLU A 119 -11.27 8.76 -0.93
N TYR A 120 -11.39 9.32 0.26
CA TYR A 120 -11.05 8.66 1.53
C TYR A 120 -12.27 7.98 2.16
N GLY A 121 -13.49 8.49 1.93
CA GLY A 121 -14.73 7.93 2.46
C GLY A 121 -15.05 6.52 1.94
N ARG A 122 -14.43 6.13 0.82
CA ARG A 122 -14.59 4.80 0.22
C ARG A 122 -13.76 3.70 0.88
N ILE A 123 -12.86 4.04 1.78
CA ILE A 123 -12.04 3.08 2.50
C ILE A 123 -12.86 2.53 3.65
N ASP A 124 -12.93 1.22 3.74
CA ASP A 124 -13.67 0.56 4.81
C ASP A 124 -12.84 0.52 6.09
N PHE A 125 -13.27 1.28 7.09
CA PHE A 125 -12.71 1.28 8.44
C PHE A 125 -13.61 0.60 9.47
N GLU A 126 -14.72 0.01 9.04
CA GLU A 126 -15.65 -0.66 9.94
C GLU A 126 -15.25 -2.12 10.20
N HIS A 127 -14.47 -2.72 9.29
CA HIS A 127 -13.95 -4.07 9.43
C HIS A 127 -12.53 -4.11 10.02
N GLU A 128 -12.14 -5.28 10.48
CA GLU A 128 -10.79 -5.48 11.01
C GLU A 128 -9.72 -5.33 9.92
N PHE A 129 -8.67 -4.60 10.27
CA PHE A 129 -7.50 -4.51 9.43
C PHE A 129 -6.52 -5.63 9.74
N TYR A 130 -6.11 -6.33 8.69
CA TYR A 130 -5.05 -7.33 8.83
C TYR A 130 -3.70 -6.65 8.78
N VAL A 131 -2.91 -6.85 9.83
CA VAL A 131 -1.51 -6.43 9.93
C VAL A 131 -0.70 -7.64 10.29
N GLN A 132 0.26 -8.00 9.45
CA GLN A 132 1.09 -9.16 9.71
C GLN A 132 2.52 -8.97 9.17
N PRO A 133 3.53 -9.59 9.82
CA PRO A 133 4.86 -9.67 9.25
C PRO A 133 4.83 -10.38 7.90
N ALA A 134 5.60 -9.86 6.96
CA ALA A 134 5.83 -10.44 5.65
C ALA A 134 7.34 -10.63 5.44
N GLY A 135 7.80 -11.82 5.65
CA GLY A 135 9.23 -12.12 5.55
C GLY A 135 9.77 -12.83 6.80
N PRO A 136 11.10 -12.93 6.99
CA PRO A 136 12.14 -12.11 6.36
C PRO A 136 12.26 -12.30 4.84
N LEU A 137 12.63 -11.23 4.17
CA LEU A 137 12.85 -11.17 2.73
C LEU A 137 14.35 -11.32 2.41
N GLU A 138 14.67 -11.54 1.14
CA GLU A 138 16.05 -11.57 0.69
C GLU A 138 16.76 -10.22 0.91
N ASP A 139 18.09 -10.24 0.88
CA ASP A 139 18.97 -9.06 0.97
C ASP A 139 18.80 -8.21 2.25
N GLY A 140 18.38 -8.83 3.35
CA GLY A 140 18.28 -8.16 4.64
C GLY A 140 17.10 -7.22 4.79
N TRP A 141 16.03 -7.45 4.06
CA TRP A 141 14.78 -6.73 4.23
C TRP A 141 13.78 -7.50 5.10
N VAL A 142 13.03 -6.78 5.88
CA VAL A 142 11.80 -7.24 6.55
C VAL A 142 10.65 -6.35 6.10
N ALA A 143 9.44 -6.86 6.20
CA ALA A 143 8.25 -6.07 5.89
C ALA A 143 7.12 -6.37 6.87
N VAL A 144 6.24 -5.40 7.02
CA VAL A 144 4.90 -5.57 7.60
C VAL A 144 3.89 -5.28 6.51
N MET A 145 2.96 -6.19 6.32
CA MET A 145 1.87 -6.06 5.38
C MET A 145 0.62 -5.56 6.10
N MET A 146 -0.08 -4.61 5.48
CA MET A 146 -1.40 -4.14 5.88
C MET A 146 -2.36 -4.26 4.71
N GLN A 147 -3.53 -4.83 4.95
CA GLN A 147 -4.59 -4.95 3.95
C GLN A 147 -5.64 -3.86 4.13
N PHE A 148 -6.10 -3.32 3.02
CA PHE A 148 -7.15 -2.32 2.95
C PHE A 148 -8.24 -2.77 1.99
N GLU A 149 -9.47 -2.47 2.36
CA GLU A 149 -10.63 -2.65 1.50
C GLU A 149 -11.17 -1.28 1.10
N ARG A 150 -11.49 -1.14 -0.19
CA ARG A 150 -12.05 0.09 -0.75
C ARG A 150 -13.24 -0.23 -1.60
N MET A 151 -14.36 0.46 -1.36
CA MET A 151 -15.57 0.38 -2.18
C MET A 151 -15.51 1.41 -3.29
N GLU A 152 -15.81 0.99 -4.51
CA GLU A 152 -15.86 1.86 -5.68
C GLU A 152 -17.20 1.68 -6.39
N GLN A 153 -17.84 2.78 -6.71
CA GLN A 153 -19.00 2.73 -7.58
C GLN A 153 -18.53 2.49 -9.02
N ILE A 154 -19.08 1.47 -9.67
CA ILE A 154 -18.77 1.16 -11.07
C ILE A 154 -19.91 1.55 -11.98
N ASN A 155 -19.56 2.01 -13.17
CA ASN A 155 -20.54 2.22 -14.22
C ASN A 155 -20.85 0.88 -14.88
N LEU A 156 -22.09 0.42 -14.74
CA LEU A 156 -22.57 -0.82 -15.37
C LEU A 156 -23.20 -0.59 -16.76
N CYS A 157 -23.15 0.64 -17.26
CA CYS A 157 -23.62 0.94 -18.61
C CYS A 157 -22.62 0.42 -19.63
N VAL A 158 -23.13 -0.25 -20.66
CA VAL A 158 -22.33 -0.65 -21.81
C VAL A 158 -21.90 0.60 -22.57
N ASP A 159 -20.62 0.72 -22.83
CA ASP A 159 -20.09 1.73 -23.72
C ASP A 159 -20.26 1.24 -25.16
N GLU A 160 -21.31 1.69 -25.82
CA GLU A 160 -21.69 1.23 -27.16
C GLU A 160 -20.61 1.55 -28.20
N GLU A 161 -19.78 2.57 -27.99
CA GLU A 161 -18.69 2.93 -28.90
C GLU A 161 -17.56 1.87 -28.91
N MET A 162 -17.48 1.04 -27.86
CA MET A 162 -16.47 -0.02 -27.74
C MET A 162 -16.90 -1.33 -28.42
N TYR A 163 -18.12 -1.43 -28.94
CA TYR A 163 -18.64 -2.64 -29.57
C TYR A 163 -18.93 -2.40 -31.04
N VAL A 164 -18.54 -3.37 -31.88
CA VAL A 164 -18.90 -3.38 -33.31
C VAL A 164 -20.35 -3.81 -33.39
N GLU A 165 -21.17 -3.03 -34.09
CA GLU A 165 -22.54 -3.44 -34.45
C GLU A 165 -22.46 -4.77 -35.24
N GLY A 166 -23.08 -5.79 -34.67
CA GLY A 166 -23.16 -7.12 -35.29
C GLY A 166 -24.23 -7.20 -36.37
#